data_ece7e7e473e9075de8165978e18cec05
#
_entry.id   ece7e7e473e9075de8165978e18cec05
#
_cell.length_a   1.000
_cell.length_b   1.000
_cell.length_c   1.000
_cell.angle_alpha   90.00
_cell.angle_beta   90.00
_cell.angle_gamma   90.00
#
_symmetry.space_group_name_H-M   'P 1'
#
loop_
_entity.id
_entity.type
_entity.pdbx_description
1 polymer ?
#
loop_
_entity_poly.entity_id
_entity_poly.type
_entity_poly.pdbx_seq_one_letter_code
_entity_poly.pdbx_strand_id
1 'polypeptide(L)'
;MKKIFTFLFVSLIMSGLFAKSWESNVGAGFTVPFSRIGVDKAGEDDINQLCFGLEGFYLGHHDNGFTVKGDYSIALATSRDITLQDHQTNVGFFTDTSIGAGYSFIRSDNLLFSITGMFGVNISIFKDSNDDVDYNHENVEDNKADYDRTLSLVTLNFGADFFMRYKMGENFGIFTNLAARYIIGGWGADETCYTYDTGRNTRSDTITHYTDLWGYFQVQPTFGVCWTF
;
A
#
# COMPACT_ATOMS: atom_id res chain seq x y z
N MET A 1 -4.44 -22.09 0.43
CA MET A 1 -3.67 -20.99 -0.16
C MET A 1 -2.64 -20.40 0.81
N LYS A 2 -2.96 -20.05 2.07
CA LYS A 2 -1.99 -19.48 3.04
C LYS A 2 -0.71 -20.33 3.21
N LYS A 3 -0.81 -21.66 3.27
CA LYS A 3 0.35 -22.55 3.45
C LYS A 3 1.29 -22.61 2.24
N ILE A 4 0.78 -22.40 1.02
CA ILE A 4 1.58 -22.40 -0.21
C ILE A 4 2.40 -21.11 -0.32
N PHE A 5 1.80 -19.97 0.05
CA PHE A 5 2.50 -18.68 0.07
C PHE A 5 3.63 -18.65 1.11
N THR A 6 3.36 -19.16 2.32
CA THR A 6 4.39 -19.29 3.36
C THR A 6 5.51 -20.23 2.93
N PHE A 7 5.18 -21.34 2.27
CA PHE A 7 6.19 -22.31 1.79
C PHE A 7 7.04 -21.72 0.65
N LEU A 8 6.44 -21.01 -0.31
CA LEU A 8 7.16 -20.30 -1.38
C LEU A 8 8.08 -19.19 -0.82
N PHE A 9 7.59 -18.42 0.12
CA PHE A 9 8.38 -17.33 0.74
C PHE A 9 9.54 -17.89 1.56
N VAL A 10 9.32 -18.94 2.36
CA VAL A 10 10.38 -19.63 3.12
C VAL A 10 11.37 -20.32 2.19
N SER A 11 10.92 -20.96 1.10
CA SER A 11 11.84 -21.60 0.15
C SER A 11 12.68 -20.60 -0.65
N LEU A 12 12.15 -19.41 -0.97
CA LEU A 12 12.91 -18.33 -1.59
C LEU A 12 14.01 -17.79 -0.66
N ILE A 13 13.68 -17.58 0.61
CA ILE A 13 14.65 -17.16 1.64
C ILE A 13 15.70 -18.24 1.85
N MET A 14 15.29 -19.50 1.95
CA MET A 14 16.23 -20.62 2.16
C MET A 14 17.16 -20.86 0.96
N SER A 15 16.66 -20.71 -0.28
CA SER A 15 17.54 -20.85 -1.47
C SER A 15 18.59 -19.74 -1.56
N GLY A 16 18.29 -18.52 -1.11
CA GLY A 16 19.26 -17.43 -1.01
C GLY A 16 20.35 -17.65 0.07
N LEU A 17 19.98 -18.29 1.18
CA LEU A 17 20.90 -18.57 2.29
C LEU A 17 21.96 -19.64 1.98
N PHE A 18 21.73 -20.50 0.98
CA PHE A 18 22.65 -21.60 0.63
C PHE A 18 23.56 -21.32 -0.58
N ALA A 19 23.35 -20.25 -1.31
CA ALA A 19 24.17 -19.88 -2.44
C ALA A 19 25.38 -19.06 -1.96
N LYS A 20 26.57 -19.63 -1.98
CA LYS A 20 27.86 -19.03 -1.57
C LYS A 20 28.20 -17.69 -2.23
N SER A 21 27.42 -17.26 -3.22
CA SER A 21 27.56 -16.03 -4.01
C SER A 21 26.45 -14.99 -3.77
N TRP A 22 25.54 -15.25 -2.82
CA TRP A 22 24.44 -14.34 -2.49
C TRP A 22 24.58 -13.77 -1.08
N GLU A 23 24.45 -12.46 -0.96
CA GLU A 23 24.24 -11.79 0.32
C GLU A 23 22.77 -11.39 0.42
N SER A 24 22.16 -11.71 1.54
CA SER A 24 20.74 -11.44 1.83
C SER A 24 20.59 -10.38 2.89
N ASN A 25 19.70 -9.41 2.68
CA ASN A 25 19.35 -8.37 3.63
C ASN A 25 17.85 -8.44 3.91
N VAL A 26 17.51 -8.44 5.21
CA VAL A 26 16.14 -8.38 5.69
C VAL A 26 16.03 -7.21 6.66
N GLY A 27 15.00 -6.41 6.54
CA GLY A 27 14.85 -5.26 7.42
C GLY A 27 13.43 -4.77 7.54
N ALA A 28 13.28 -3.81 8.45
CA ALA A 28 12.02 -3.08 8.64
C ALA A 28 12.31 -1.61 8.96
N GLY A 29 11.43 -0.74 8.54
CA GLY A 29 11.57 0.70 8.73
C GLY A 29 10.24 1.44 8.76
N PHE A 30 10.32 2.69 9.17
CA PHE A 30 9.23 3.65 9.06
C PHE A 30 9.15 4.15 7.62
N THR A 31 7.93 4.19 7.09
CA THR A 31 7.66 4.60 5.71
C THR A 31 6.59 5.68 5.63
N VAL A 32 6.72 6.56 4.65
CA VAL A 32 5.78 7.66 4.40
C VAL A 32 5.36 7.64 2.91
N PRO A 33 4.49 6.72 2.51
CA PRO A 33 3.97 6.71 1.15
C PRO A 33 3.14 7.97 0.87
N PHE A 34 3.42 8.59 -0.27
CA PHE A 34 2.59 9.63 -0.86
C PHE A 34 2.18 9.17 -2.24
N SER A 35 0.87 9.20 -2.55
CA SER A 35 0.37 8.87 -3.87
C SER A 35 -0.65 9.87 -4.37
N ARG A 36 -0.64 10.11 -5.68
CA ARG A 36 -1.70 10.78 -6.42
C ARG A 36 -2.27 9.80 -7.44
N ILE A 37 -3.55 9.56 -7.37
CA ILE A 37 -4.29 8.58 -8.17
C ILE A 37 -5.29 9.33 -9.04
N GLY A 38 -5.22 9.14 -10.36
CA GLY A 38 -6.20 9.70 -11.28
C GLY A 38 -7.49 8.90 -11.27
N VAL A 39 -8.62 9.60 -11.36
CA VAL A 39 -9.96 9.02 -11.48
C VAL A 39 -10.43 9.22 -12.92
N ASP A 40 -10.73 8.13 -13.63
CA ASP A 40 -11.19 8.17 -15.03
C ASP A 40 -12.71 8.42 -15.12
N LYS A 41 -13.15 9.51 -14.52
CA LYS A 41 -14.56 9.94 -14.61
C LYS A 41 -14.62 11.46 -14.67
N ALA A 42 -15.25 11.96 -15.72
CA ALA A 42 -15.39 13.39 -15.94
C ALA A 42 -16.13 14.08 -14.78
N GLY A 43 -15.44 15.01 -14.10
CA GLY A 43 -15.96 15.78 -12.98
C GLY A 43 -15.64 15.22 -11.60
N GLU A 44 -14.91 14.12 -11.49
CA GLU A 44 -14.35 13.65 -10.22
C GLU A 44 -12.89 14.13 -10.08
N ASP A 45 -12.50 14.51 -8.86
CA ASP A 45 -11.16 14.97 -8.55
C ASP A 45 -10.20 13.80 -8.34
N ASP A 46 -8.91 14.04 -8.65
CA ASP A 46 -7.84 13.08 -8.34
C ASP A 46 -7.72 12.85 -6.83
N ILE A 47 -7.36 11.64 -6.44
CA ILE A 47 -7.21 11.25 -5.05
C ILE A 47 -5.74 11.41 -4.62
N ASN A 48 -5.48 12.33 -3.69
CA ASN A 48 -4.18 12.48 -3.04
C ASN A 48 -4.19 11.78 -1.68
N GLN A 49 -3.22 10.91 -1.46
CA GLN A 49 -3.07 10.15 -0.21
C GLN A 49 -1.69 10.43 0.40
N LEU A 50 -1.67 10.64 1.72
CA LEU A 50 -0.46 10.66 2.52
C LEU A 50 -0.59 9.58 3.59
N CYS A 51 0.40 8.68 3.64
CA CYS A 51 0.36 7.55 4.53
C CYS A 51 1.54 7.57 5.50
N PHE A 52 1.36 6.95 6.68
CA PHE A 52 2.38 6.80 7.71
C PHE A 52 2.35 5.38 8.24
N GLY A 53 3.47 4.66 8.16
CA GLY A 53 3.45 3.25 8.53
C GLY A 53 4.80 2.58 8.61
N LEU A 54 4.78 1.27 8.44
CA LEU A 54 5.94 0.41 8.48
C LEU A 54 6.10 -0.35 7.16
N GLU A 55 7.35 -0.51 6.74
CA GLU A 55 7.73 -1.35 5.60
C GLU A 55 8.67 -2.43 6.09
N GLY A 56 8.46 -3.68 5.66
CA GLY A 56 9.40 -4.78 5.75
C GLY A 56 9.89 -5.14 4.37
N PHE A 57 11.17 -5.51 4.23
CA PHE A 57 11.73 -5.88 2.94
C PHE A 57 12.66 -7.09 3.05
N TYR A 58 12.83 -7.75 1.90
CA TYR A 58 13.93 -8.65 1.57
C TYR A 58 14.67 -8.10 0.36
N LEU A 59 16.02 -8.06 0.42
CA LEU A 59 16.88 -7.73 -0.70
C LEU A 59 18.04 -8.72 -0.75
N GLY A 60 18.08 -9.52 -1.81
CA GLY A 60 19.20 -10.41 -2.11
C GLY A 60 20.02 -9.87 -3.26
N HIS A 61 21.35 -9.87 -3.14
CA HIS A 61 22.23 -9.53 -4.26
C HIS A 61 23.32 -10.57 -4.45
N HIS A 62 23.62 -10.81 -5.71
CA HIS A 62 24.67 -11.72 -6.15
C HIS A 62 26.00 -10.98 -6.33
N ASP A 63 27.14 -11.69 -6.26
CA ASP A 63 28.48 -11.13 -6.43
C ASP A 63 28.67 -10.36 -7.74
N ASN A 64 27.95 -10.71 -8.81
CA ASN A 64 27.97 -9.98 -10.08
C ASN A 64 27.16 -8.67 -10.05
N GLY A 65 26.43 -8.38 -8.97
CA GLY A 65 25.59 -7.21 -8.78
C GLY A 65 24.12 -7.42 -9.08
N PHE A 66 23.70 -8.54 -9.67
CA PHE A 66 22.29 -8.83 -9.85
C PHE A 66 21.55 -8.83 -8.50
N THR A 67 20.41 -8.17 -8.44
CA THR A 67 19.67 -7.93 -7.20
C THR A 67 18.20 -8.29 -7.39
N VAL A 68 17.61 -8.92 -6.39
CA VAL A 68 16.17 -9.14 -6.28
C VAL A 68 15.67 -8.49 -5.00
N LYS A 69 14.48 -7.87 -5.06
CA LYS A 69 13.85 -7.20 -3.92
C LYS A 69 12.39 -7.58 -3.85
N GLY A 70 11.90 -7.71 -2.63
CA GLY A 70 10.48 -7.75 -2.32
C GLY A 70 10.22 -6.92 -1.08
N ASP A 71 9.14 -6.16 -1.07
CA ASP A 71 8.72 -5.36 0.08
C ASP A 71 7.22 -5.49 0.34
N TYR A 72 6.87 -5.20 1.58
CA TYR A 72 5.49 -5.12 2.04
C TYR A 72 5.38 -3.98 3.04
N SER A 73 4.41 -3.10 2.84
CA SER A 73 4.12 -2.02 3.77
C SER A 73 2.67 -2.01 4.24
N ILE A 74 2.50 -1.55 5.47
CA ILE A 74 1.21 -1.25 6.09
C ILE A 74 1.26 0.14 6.69
N ALA A 75 0.22 0.93 6.46
CA ALA A 75 0.18 2.31 6.91
C ALA A 75 -1.25 2.79 7.21
N LEU A 76 -1.36 3.84 8.01
CA LEU A 76 -2.54 4.66 8.08
C LEU A 76 -2.50 5.65 6.91
N ALA A 77 -3.57 5.70 6.14
CA ALA A 77 -3.74 6.63 5.03
C ALA A 77 -4.59 7.81 5.44
N THR A 78 -4.24 8.99 4.94
CA THR A 78 -5.09 10.19 5.04
C THR A 78 -5.31 10.75 3.64
N SER A 79 -6.52 11.21 3.35
CA SER A 79 -6.85 11.89 2.10
C SER A 79 -7.78 13.08 2.36
N ARG A 80 -7.54 14.19 1.65
CA ARG A 80 -8.40 15.38 1.71
C ARG A 80 -9.44 15.41 0.59
N ASP A 81 -9.21 14.63 -0.48
CA ASP A 81 -10.02 14.67 -1.70
C ASP A 81 -11.18 13.67 -1.64
N ILE A 82 -11.16 12.76 -0.65
CA ILE A 82 -12.26 11.85 -0.38
C ILE A 82 -13.25 12.60 0.52
N THR A 83 -14.21 13.29 -0.10
CA THR A 83 -15.28 13.98 0.62
C THR A 83 -16.31 12.96 1.07
N LEU A 84 -16.27 12.58 2.34
CA LEU A 84 -17.31 11.85 3.03
C LEU A 84 -17.98 12.87 3.95
N GLN A 85 -19.25 13.14 3.77
CA GLN A 85 -20.09 14.13 4.46
C GLN A 85 -19.38 14.98 5.56
N ASP A 86 -19.08 16.26 5.25
CA ASP A 86 -18.59 17.30 6.16
C ASP A 86 -17.22 17.10 6.85
N HIS A 87 -16.51 16.02 6.64
CA HIS A 87 -15.18 15.81 7.22
C HIS A 87 -14.07 16.07 6.21
N GLN A 88 -13.21 17.05 6.50
CA GLN A 88 -12.13 17.50 5.61
C GLN A 88 -10.94 16.55 5.51
N THR A 89 -10.89 15.47 6.29
CA THR A 89 -9.79 14.51 6.27
C THR A 89 -10.31 13.13 6.63
N ASN A 90 -10.20 12.20 5.69
CA ASN A 90 -10.54 10.81 5.93
C ASN A 90 -9.29 10.03 6.32
N VAL A 91 -9.43 9.17 7.32
CA VAL A 91 -8.39 8.24 7.76
C VAL A 91 -8.79 6.85 7.30
N GLY A 92 -7.83 6.16 6.68
CA GLY A 92 -8.01 4.81 6.18
C GLY A 92 -6.80 3.93 6.43
N PHE A 93 -6.84 2.74 5.87
CA PHE A 93 -5.78 1.76 5.88
C PHE A 93 -5.15 1.68 4.49
N PHE A 94 -3.81 1.61 4.44
CA PHE A 94 -3.03 1.43 3.22
C PHE A 94 -2.12 0.20 3.36
N THR A 95 -2.00 -0.56 2.30
CA THR A 95 -0.99 -1.61 2.16
C THR A 95 -0.42 -1.63 0.75
N ASP A 96 0.88 -1.89 0.65
CA ASP A 96 1.62 -2.05 -0.61
C ASP A 96 2.37 -3.37 -0.57
N THR A 97 2.40 -4.06 -1.68
CA THR A 97 3.21 -5.27 -1.88
C THR A 97 3.91 -5.17 -3.21
N SER A 98 5.22 -5.27 -3.23
CA SER A 98 6.01 -5.12 -4.44
C SER A 98 7.10 -6.16 -4.55
N ILE A 99 7.46 -6.48 -5.80
CA ILE A 99 8.56 -7.37 -6.14
C ILE A 99 9.28 -6.85 -7.37
N GLY A 100 10.60 -7.06 -7.43
CA GLY A 100 11.37 -6.65 -8.58
C GLY A 100 12.80 -7.17 -8.61
N ALA A 101 13.50 -6.72 -9.62
CA ALA A 101 14.91 -7.07 -9.83
C ALA A 101 15.69 -5.86 -10.36
N GLY A 102 17.00 -5.89 -10.17
CA GLY A 102 17.86 -4.78 -10.56
C GLY A 102 19.34 -5.05 -10.38
N TYR A 103 20.05 -4.01 -9.98
CA TYR A 103 21.51 -4.08 -9.89
C TYR A 103 22.04 -3.29 -8.69
N SER A 104 23.03 -3.87 -7.99
CA SER A 104 23.81 -3.22 -6.92
C SER A 104 25.10 -2.68 -7.47
N PHE A 105 25.24 -1.35 -7.45
CA PHE A 105 26.40 -0.64 -8.01
C PHE A 105 27.55 -0.51 -7.02
N ILE A 106 27.25 -0.26 -5.74
CA ILE A 106 28.24 -0.16 -4.66
C ILE A 106 28.03 -1.35 -3.74
N ARG A 107 29.09 -2.16 -3.61
CA ARG A 107 29.10 -3.40 -2.83
C ARG A 107 30.41 -3.46 -2.06
N SER A 108 30.50 -2.68 -1.02
CA SER A 108 31.60 -2.75 -0.06
C SER A 108 31.15 -3.45 1.21
N ASP A 109 32.09 -3.83 2.07
CA ASP A 109 31.78 -4.48 3.34
C ASP A 109 30.73 -3.71 4.16
N ASN A 110 30.77 -2.38 4.11
CA ASN A 110 29.89 -1.54 4.91
C ASN A 110 28.78 -0.85 4.11
N LEU A 111 28.94 -0.64 2.81
CA LEU A 111 28.00 0.14 2.00
C LEU A 111 27.47 -0.67 0.83
N LEU A 112 26.15 -0.76 0.74
CA LEU A 112 25.41 -1.30 -0.39
C LEU A 112 24.54 -0.21 -0.99
N PHE A 113 24.58 -0.03 -2.30
CA PHE A 113 23.65 0.79 -3.04
C PHE A 113 23.10 0.02 -4.24
N SER A 114 21.78 -0.05 -4.36
CA SER A 114 21.11 -0.78 -5.44
C SER A 114 19.93 0.01 -6.03
N ILE A 115 19.66 -0.27 -7.30
CA ILE A 115 18.46 0.20 -8.01
C ILE A 115 17.72 -1.04 -8.51
N THR A 116 16.43 -1.15 -8.18
CA THR A 116 15.57 -2.26 -8.61
C THR A 116 14.35 -1.71 -9.35
N GLY A 117 14.04 -2.28 -10.52
CA GLY A 117 12.74 -2.09 -11.16
C GLY A 117 11.70 -2.92 -10.41
N MET A 118 10.63 -2.29 -9.97
CA MET A 118 9.62 -2.90 -9.10
C MET A 118 8.25 -2.89 -9.78
N PHE A 119 7.47 -3.92 -9.52
CA PHE A 119 6.05 -3.98 -9.82
C PHE A 119 5.29 -4.26 -8.52
N GLY A 120 4.20 -3.54 -8.28
CA GLY A 120 3.47 -3.63 -7.03
C GLY A 120 1.97 -3.47 -7.17
N VAL A 121 1.30 -3.80 -6.06
CA VAL A 121 -0.13 -3.62 -5.85
C VAL A 121 -0.36 -2.86 -4.57
N ASN A 122 -1.12 -1.76 -4.64
CA ASN A 122 -1.55 -1.02 -3.46
C ASN A 122 -3.03 -1.26 -3.21
N ILE A 123 -3.40 -1.31 -1.96
CA ILE A 123 -4.79 -1.34 -1.52
C ILE A 123 -4.97 -0.25 -0.46
N SER A 124 -5.94 0.63 -0.67
CA SER A 124 -6.36 1.62 0.32
C SER A 124 -7.84 1.43 0.64
N ILE A 125 -8.19 1.48 1.92
CA ILE A 125 -9.56 1.34 2.39
C ILE A 125 -9.85 2.49 3.34
N PHE A 126 -10.84 3.31 2.99
CA PHE A 126 -11.37 4.39 3.84
C PHE A 126 -12.78 4.03 4.29
N LYS A 127 -13.09 4.30 5.54
CA LYS A 127 -14.41 4.08 6.10
C LYS A 127 -14.93 5.35 6.74
N ASP A 128 -16.22 5.57 6.59
CA ASP A 128 -16.98 6.61 7.24
C ASP A 128 -18.31 6.05 7.73
N SER A 129 -18.78 6.52 8.87
CA SER A 129 -20.08 6.15 9.40
C SER A 129 -20.68 7.37 10.10
N ASN A 130 -21.97 7.54 9.94
CA ASN A 130 -22.72 8.58 10.62
C ASN A 130 -24.12 8.06 10.98
N ASP A 131 -24.54 8.34 12.20
CA ASP A 131 -25.85 7.96 12.69
C ASP A 131 -26.86 9.08 12.39
N ASP A 132 -28.13 8.73 12.23
CA ASP A 132 -29.26 9.67 12.07
C ASP A 132 -29.14 10.62 10.85
N VAL A 133 -28.58 10.18 9.72
CA VAL A 133 -28.57 10.97 8.48
C VAL A 133 -29.98 11.09 7.88
N ASP A 134 -30.26 12.21 7.23
CA ASP A 134 -31.54 12.39 6.53
C ASP A 134 -31.62 11.46 5.32
N TYR A 135 -32.53 10.48 5.34
CA TYR A 135 -32.76 9.50 4.30
C TYR A 135 -34.22 9.48 3.85
N ASN A 136 -34.49 10.15 2.74
CA ASN A 136 -35.85 10.27 2.22
C ASN A 136 -36.21 9.06 1.35
N HIS A 137 -36.80 8.05 1.97
CA HIS A 137 -37.26 6.84 1.29
C HIS A 137 -38.70 6.53 1.73
N GLU A 138 -39.57 6.02 0.85
CA GLU A 138 -41.05 5.87 1.05
C GLU A 138 -41.45 5.05 2.28
N ASN A 139 -40.55 4.25 2.85
CA ASN A 139 -40.86 3.35 3.98
C ASN A 139 -40.01 3.60 5.24
N VAL A 140 -39.32 4.73 5.30
CA VAL A 140 -38.47 5.06 6.46
C VAL A 140 -39.27 5.80 7.49
N GLU A 141 -39.28 5.32 8.75
CA GLU A 141 -39.85 6.01 9.88
C GLU A 141 -38.91 7.18 10.25
N ASP A 142 -39.48 8.36 10.47
CA ASP A 142 -38.76 9.59 10.82
C ASP A 142 -37.75 10.11 9.77
N ASN A 143 -37.69 9.55 8.56
CA ASN A 143 -36.72 9.90 7.51
C ASN A 143 -35.24 9.89 7.96
N LYS A 144 -34.89 8.97 8.86
CA LYS A 144 -33.55 8.81 9.40
C LYS A 144 -33.00 7.42 9.08
N ALA A 145 -31.67 7.37 8.83
CA ALA A 145 -30.94 6.12 8.63
C ALA A 145 -29.53 6.24 9.20
N ASP A 146 -28.97 5.11 9.62
CA ASP A 146 -27.54 4.99 9.86
C ASP A 146 -26.82 4.80 8.53
N TYR A 147 -25.72 5.48 8.36
CA TYR A 147 -24.95 5.55 7.14
C TYR A 147 -23.56 4.96 7.36
N ASP A 148 -23.23 3.94 6.58
CA ASP A 148 -21.89 3.37 6.50
C ASP A 148 -21.37 3.45 5.05
N ARG A 149 -20.20 4.04 4.86
CA ARG A 149 -19.53 4.09 3.56
C ARG A 149 -18.14 3.50 3.62
N THR A 150 -17.82 2.68 2.65
CA THR A 150 -16.49 2.08 2.48
C THR A 150 -15.99 2.39 1.07
N LEU A 151 -14.91 3.15 0.96
CA LEU A 151 -14.19 3.35 -0.29
C LEU A 151 -12.96 2.46 -0.31
N SER A 152 -12.91 1.53 -1.26
CA SER A 152 -11.78 0.63 -1.50
C SER A 152 -11.11 0.98 -2.81
N LEU A 153 -9.80 1.21 -2.79
CA LEU A 153 -8.99 1.54 -3.96
C LEU A 153 -7.92 0.45 -4.12
N VAL A 154 -7.82 -0.12 -5.32
CA VAL A 154 -6.78 -1.07 -5.68
C VAL A 154 -6.04 -0.53 -6.88
N THR A 155 -4.73 -0.31 -6.76
CA THR A 155 -3.90 0.21 -7.85
C THR A 155 -2.72 -0.70 -8.14
N LEU A 156 -2.38 -0.80 -9.42
CA LEU A 156 -1.18 -1.44 -9.93
C LEU A 156 -0.13 -0.38 -10.21
N ASN A 157 1.09 -0.62 -9.76
CA ASN A 157 2.17 0.32 -9.95
C ASN A 157 3.44 -0.34 -10.52
N PHE A 158 4.25 0.45 -11.20
CA PHE A 158 5.54 0.06 -11.74
C PHE A 158 6.52 1.23 -11.60
N GLY A 159 7.78 0.94 -11.24
CA GLY A 159 8.79 1.99 -11.10
C GLY A 159 10.13 1.49 -10.62
N ALA A 160 10.83 2.32 -9.88
CA ALA A 160 12.16 2.01 -9.37
C ALA A 160 12.26 2.30 -7.88
N ASP A 161 13.00 1.44 -7.19
CA ASP A 161 13.41 1.61 -5.82
C ASP A 161 14.93 1.86 -5.75
N PHE A 162 15.30 2.91 -5.04
CA PHE A 162 16.67 3.30 -4.74
C PHE A 162 16.96 2.92 -3.30
N PHE A 163 17.74 1.88 -3.11
CA PHE A 163 18.06 1.32 -1.79
C PHE A 163 19.51 1.57 -1.42
N MET A 164 19.74 2.05 -0.19
CA MET A 164 21.05 2.21 0.40
C MET A 164 21.10 1.59 1.79
N ARG A 165 22.11 0.77 2.07
CA ARG A 165 22.39 0.21 3.39
C ARG A 165 23.78 0.63 3.84
N TYR A 166 23.90 1.02 5.11
CA TYR A 166 25.16 1.17 5.81
C TYR A 166 25.24 0.18 6.98
N LYS A 167 26.21 -0.73 6.93
CA LYS A 167 26.48 -1.76 7.95
C LYS A 167 27.26 -1.13 9.09
N MET A 168 26.78 -1.23 10.32
CA MET A 168 27.39 -0.69 11.53
C MET A 168 28.09 -1.77 12.36
N GLY A 169 27.86 -3.05 12.09
CA GLY A 169 28.43 -4.22 12.72
C GLY A 169 28.55 -5.37 11.74
N GLU A 170 28.84 -6.58 12.21
CA GLU A 170 29.00 -7.74 11.35
C GLU A 170 27.75 -8.02 10.49
N ASN A 171 26.58 -7.98 11.11
CA ASN A 171 25.31 -8.34 10.46
C ASN A 171 24.25 -7.25 10.58
N PHE A 172 24.47 -6.19 11.36
CA PHE A 172 23.48 -5.15 11.61
C PHE A 172 23.79 -3.87 10.86
N GLY A 173 22.80 -3.22 10.31
CA GLY A 173 22.91 -1.95 9.61
C GLY A 173 21.65 -1.09 9.66
N ILE A 174 21.79 0.11 9.16
CA ILE A 174 20.69 1.02 8.85
C ILE A 174 20.50 1.05 7.35
N PHE A 175 19.28 1.32 6.92
CA PHE A 175 18.97 1.49 5.51
C PHE A 175 18.07 2.69 5.27
N THR A 176 18.11 3.17 4.04
CA THR A 176 17.09 4.05 3.47
C THR A 176 16.67 3.51 2.10
N ASN A 177 15.40 3.63 1.81
CA ASN A 177 14.81 3.27 0.52
C ASN A 177 13.95 4.44 0.01
N LEU A 178 14.04 4.70 -1.28
CA LEU A 178 13.16 5.64 -1.97
C LEU A 178 12.52 4.92 -3.14
N ALA A 179 11.24 4.57 -3.00
CA ALA A 179 10.44 4.07 -4.11
C ALA A 179 9.83 5.23 -4.90
N ALA A 180 9.96 5.20 -6.22
CA ALA A 180 9.32 6.13 -7.14
C ALA A 180 8.62 5.31 -8.23
N ARG A 181 7.30 5.30 -8.21
CA ARG A 181 6.48 4.40 -9.03
C ARG A 181 5.38 5.17 -9.76
N TYR A 182 5.02 4.70 -10.94
CA TYR A 182 3.90 5.17 -11.74
C TYR A 182 2.72 4.23 -11.56
N ILE A 183 1.52 4.76 -11.36
CA ILE A 183 0.29 3.98 -11.25
C ILE A 183 -0.20 3.70 -12.66
N ILE A 184 -0.15 2.42 -13.07
CA ILE A 184 -0.48 1.97 -14.44
C ILE A 184 -1.95 1.61 -14.62
N GLY A 185 -2.72 1.57 -13.55
CA GLY A 185 -4.15 1.30 -13.57
C GLY A 185 -4.64 0.79 -12.22
N GLY A 186 -5.95 0.60 -12.13
CA GLY A 186 -6.59 0.08 -10.93
C GLY A 186 -8.10 0.24 -10.99
N TRP A 187 -8.74 -0.04 -9.87
CA TRP A 187 -10.18 0.17 -9.70
C TRP A 187 -10.50 0.64 -8.29
N GLY A 188 -11.54 1.46 -8.18
CA GLY A 188 -12.18 1.87 -6.95
C GLY A 188 -13.55 1.23 -6.80
N ALA A 189 -13.94 0.90 -5.59
CA ALA A 189 -15.30 0.52 -5.22
C ALA A 189 -15.74 1.39 -4.05
N ASP A 190 -16.80 2.14 -4.26
CA ASP A 190 -17.45 3.01 -3.27
C ASP A 190 -18.78 2.37 -2.89
N GLU A 191 -18.84 1.76 -1.70
CA GLU A 191 -20.00 1.08 -1.18
C GLU A 191 -20.62 1.92 -0.06
N THR A 192 -21.88 2.30 -0.24
CA THR A 192 -22.67 3.03 0.74
C THR A 192 -23.83 2.17 1.20
N CYS A 193 -23.94 1.95 2.50
CA CYS A 193 -25.02 1.21 3.14
C CYS A 193 -25.85 2.15 4.03
N TYR A 194 -27.16 2.22 3.80
CA TYR A 194 -28.11 2.90 4.65
C TYR A 194 -28.91 1.87 5.44
N THR A 195 -28.87 1.95 6.76
CA THR A 195 -29.66 1.08 7.65
C THR A 195 -30.74 1.91 8.33
N TYR A 196 -32.01 1.54 8.14
CA TYR A 196 -33.16 2.32 8.60
C TYR A 196 -34.27 1.45 9.19
N ASP A 197 -35.09 2.05 10.04
CA ASP A 197 -36.29 1.41 10.62
C ASP A 197 -37.53 1.72 9.79
N THR A 198 -38.37 0.70 9.59
CA THR A 198 -39.68 0.81 8.91
C THR A 198 -40.84 0.75 9.87
N GLY A 199 -40.60 0.89 11.18
CA GLY A 199 -41.63 0.73 12.24
C GLY A 199 -42.03 -0.72 12.49
N ARG A 200 -41.57 -1.67 11.69
CA ARG A 200 -41.80 -3.12 11.85
C ARG A 200 -40.53 -3.95 11.84
N ASN A 201 -39.56 -3.54 11.03
CA ASN A 201 -38.29 -4.25 10.84
C ASN A 201 -37.21 -3.24 10.46
N THR A 202 -35.98 -3.49 10.87
CA THR A 202 -34.79 -2.82 10.36
C THR A 202 -34.45 -3.35 8.95
N ARG A 203 -34.16 -2.48 8.02
CA ARG A 203 -33.75 -2.78 6.64
C ARG A 203 -32.47 -2.07 6.30
N SER A 204 -31.76 -2.56 5.30
CA SER A 204 -30.57 -1.90 4.75
C SER A 204 -30.61 -1.90 3.23
N ASP A 205 -30.25 -0.75 2.66
CA ASP A 205 -30.05 -0.56 1.23
C ASP A 205 -28.57 -0.31 0.96
N THR A 206 -27.97 -1.06 0.04
CA THR A 206 -26.56 -0.93 -0.32
C THR A 206 -26.45 -0.45 -1.76
N ILE A 207 -25.69 0.60 -1.97
CA ILE A 207 -25.38 1.18 -3.28
C ILE A 207 -23.87 1.03 -3.49
N THR A 208 -23.47 0.45 -4.63
CA THR A 208 -22.04 0.30 -4.97
C THR A 208 -21.77 1.00 -6.29
N HIS A 209 -20.79 1.89 -6.29
CA HIS A 209 -20.26 2.55 -7.48
C HIS A 209 -18.84 2.06 -7.75
N TYR A 210 -18.55 1.71 -8.99
CA TYR A 210 -17.21 1.33 -9.43
C TYR A 210 -16.60 2.46 -10.25
N THR A 211 -15.30 2.69 -10.08
CA THR A 211 -14.54 3.72 -10.76
C THR A 211 -13.22 3.14 -11.25
N ASP A 212 -12.85 3.41 -12.48
CA ASP A 212 -11.54 3.06 -13.00
C ASP A 212 -10.51 4.09 -12.53
N LEU A 213 -9.35 3.58 -12.11
CA LEU A 213 -8.23 4.39 -11.62
C LEU A 213 -7.08 4.30 -12.62
N TRP A 214 -6.50 5.45 -12.96
CA TRP A 214 -5.45 5.48 -13.96
C TRP A 214 -4.48 6.63 -13.78
N GLY A 215 -3.19 6.31 -13.84
CA GLY A 215 -2.15 7.32 -13.95
C GLY A 215 -1.67 7.89 -12.62
N TYR A 216 -0.76 8.86 -12.74
CA TYR A 216 -0.02 9.55 -11.71
C TYR A 216 1.00 8.67 -10.98
N PHE A 217 1.41 9.06 -9.78
CA PHE A 217 2.62 8.53 -9.16
C PHE A 217 2.44 8.21 -7.68
N GLN A 218 3.36 7.36 -7.20
CA GLN A 218 3.62 7.11 -5.80
C GLN A 218 5.08 7.35 -5.50
N VAL A 219 5.37 8.04 -4.41
CA VAL A 219 6.71 8.18 -3.83
C VAL A 219 6.66 7.67 -2.40
N GLN A 220 7.60 6.79 -2.05
CA GLN A 220 7.61 6.12 -0.75
C GLN A 220 9.02 6.11 -0.17
N PRO A 221 9.39 7.13 0.61
CA PRO A 221 10.61 7.11 1.41
C PRO A 221 10.45 6.20 2.61
N THR A 222 11.48 5.37 2.87
CA THR A 222 11.56 4.48 4.02
C THR A 222 12.92 4.60 4.68
N PHE A 223 12.97 4.57 6.00
CA PHE A 223 14.19 4.54 6.81
C PHE A 223 14.06 3.53 7.95
N GLY A 224 15.10 2.72 8.17
CA GLY A 224 15.01 1.68 9.20
C GLY A 224 16.30 0.94 9.46
N VAL A 225 16.14 -0.27 9.98
CA VAL A 225 17.22 -1.18 10.37
C VAL A 225 17.14 -2.48 9.59
N CYS A 226 18.30 -3.10 9.35
CA CYS A 226 18.36 -4.35 8.61
C CYS A 226 19.46 -5.28 9.15
N TRP A 227 19.31 -6.56 8.84
CA TRP A 227 20.26 -7.63 9.09
C TRP A 227 20.72 -8.22 7.76
N THR A 228 22.01 -8.52 7.70
CA THR A 228 22.69 -9.13 6.56
C THR A 228 23.13 -10.54 6.90
N PHE A 229 22.93 -11.49 5.98
CA PHE A 229 23.28 -12.90 6.13
C PHE A 229 24.12 -13.39 4.96
#